data_d858c52b336ccf5e9385d602a57fe45b
#
_entry.id   d858c52b336ccf5e9385d602a57fe45b
#
_cell.length_a   1.000
_cell.length_b   1.000
_cell.length_c   1.000
_cell.angle_alpha   90.00
_cell.angle_beta   90.00
_cell.angle_gamma   90.00
#
_symmetry.space_group_name_H-M   'P 1'
#
loop_
_entity.id
_entity.type
_entity.pdbx_description
1 polymer ?
#
loop_
_entity_poly.entity_id
_entity_poly.type
_entity_poly.pdbx_seq_one_letter_code
_entity_poly.pdbx_strand_id
1 'polypeptide(L)'
;MAPAQHSDEAQTFMSNQTTAPLTPSSTGQLSSPSGTAEAALPVDHLAYWKAGFRELKTFRGHSHGVWSVAYAPDGQTIVSGGVDRYVRIWDIETGRLLRSLRGHTADIRALVFTPDGRTLASGSEDRTIRLWNPKTGEPTKLLFTRYDHNVCSLSLSPDGLMLARGSHNKDIKIWEVTTGTDLMTLLGKDQYDHHWSVCVAFSPDGVHLASGSDIGKIRIWEVLPSGEEKILHNGHWEESAEDSTETRGFFIEDDGGFQKPMEYWIGAMVFTPDAKMLITGSRDNTIRFFEMPTMNELRVVRGHNGWVRSLVVSPDGKVLISAGDDNTIRFWDIATGRNFRTDKTHGGAVRGIALSPDGLRLASASWDRTVKLWDGGVEPAE
;
A
#
# COMPACT_ATOMS: atom_id res chain seq x y z
N MET A 1 -43.84 -19.09 -45.51
CA MET A 1 -44.10 -17.78 -46.08
C MET A 1 -43.01 -16.84 -45.65
N ALA A 2 -42.04 -16.64 -46.53
CA ALA A 2 -41.09 -15.54 -46.54
C ALA A 2 -41.50 -14.62 -47.69
N PRO A 3 -40.84 -13.51 -48.00
CA PRO A 3 -40.04 -12.53 -47.27
C PRO A 3 -40.45 -11.08 -47.65
N ALA A 4 -39.79 -10.06 -47.10
CA ALA A 4 -39.59 -8.79 -47.81
C ALA A 4 -38.28 -8.11 -47.37
N GLN A 5 -37.41 -7.97 -48.33
CA GLN A 5 -36.20 -7.10 -48.38
C GLN A 5 -36.61 -5.67 -48.74
N HIS A 6 -35.83 -4.68 -48.32
CA HIS A 6 -35.40 -3.47 -49.07
C HIS A 6 -34.34 -2.79 -48.21
N SER A 7 -33.09 -2.74 -48.58
CA SER A 7 -32.30 -2.04 -49.62
C SER A 7 -31.92 -0.60 -49.20
N ASP A 8 -30.61 -0.43 -49.04
CA ASP A 8 -29.66 0.66 -49.37
C ASP A 8 -30.17 2.10 -49.53
N GLU A 9 -29.43 3.01 -48.91
CA GLU A 9 -28.76 4.09 -49.65
C GLU A 9 -27.69 4.78 -48.80
N ALA A 10 -26.47 4.74 -49.37
CA ALA A 10 -25.32 5.54 -48.96
C ALA A 10 -25.43 6.93 -49.63
N GLN A 11 -25.08 7.98 -48.93
CA GLN A 11 -24.67 9.23 -49.59
C GLN A 11 -23.48 9.90 -48.87
N THR A 12 -22.38 9.84 -49.57
CA THR A 12 -21.13 10.59 -49.46
C THR A 12 -21.36 12.06 -49.74
N PHE A 13 -20.84 12.96 -48.92
CA PHE A 13 -20.55 14.33 -49.32
C PHE A 13 -19.14 14.74 -48.90
N MET A 14 -18.26 14.78 -49.87
CA MET A 14 -17.00 15.55 -49.86
C MET A 14 -17.33 16.98 -50.29
N SER A 15 -16.77 17.95 -49.61
CA SER A 15 -16.38 19.21 -50.29
C SER A 15 -15.16 19.87 -49.59
N ASN A 16 -14.12 19.97 -50.37
CA ASN A 16 -12.94 20.79 -50.18
C ASN A 16 -13.31 22.30 -50.10
N GLN A 17 -12.65 23.04 -49.24
CA GLN A 17 -12.21 24.38 -49.60
C GLN A 17 -10.88 24.74 -48.92
N THR A 18 -9.92 24.97 -49.77
CA THR A 18 -8.62 25.61 -49.64
C THR A 18 -8.80 27.13 -49.42
N THR A 19 -7.96 27.77 -48.61
CA THR A 19 -7.22 29.02 -48.92
C THR A 19 -6.49 29.56 -47.70
N ALA A 20 -5.24 29.58 -47.80
CA ALA A 20 -4.22 30.65 -47.90
C ALA A 20 -3.88 31.43 -46.59
N PRO A 21 -2.60 31.81 -46.43
CA PRO A 21 -2.00 32.23 -45.15
C PRO A 21 -2.04 33.73 -44.97
N LEU A 22 -2.17 34.17 -43.74
CA LEU A 22 -1.93 35.55 -43.34
C LEU A 22 -0.59 35.68 -42.61
N THR A 23 0.26 36.51 -43.12
CA THR A 23 1.58 36.94 -42.63
C THR A 23 1.47 37.81 -41.36
N PRO A 24 2.54 37.85 -40.54
CA PRO A 24 2.51 38.48 -39.23
C PRO A 24 2.86 39.97 -39.27
N SER A 25 2.21 40.75 -38.45
CA SER A 25 2.64 42.12 -38.13
C SER A 25 3.01 42.26 -36.65
N SER A 26 4.28 42.53 -36.47
CA SER A 26 4.99 43.45 -35.56
C SER A 26 4.61 43.53 -34.08
N THR A 27 5.61 43.11 -33.27
CA THR A 27 6.20 43.82 -32.12
C THR A 27 5.31 44.25 -30.95
N GLY A 28 5.38 43.44 -29.92
CA GLY A 28 5.16 43.84 -28.53
C GLY A 28 6.15 43.05 -27.67
N GLN A 29 7.27 43.69 -27.32
CA GLN A 29 8.20 43.16 -26.31
C GLN A 29 7.49 43.17 -24.97
N LEU A 30 7.08 42.00 -24.51
CA LEU A 30 6.79 41.72 -23.09
C LEU A 30 8.05 41.09 -22.51
N SER A 31 8.74 41.85 -21.67
CA SER A 31 9.82 41.41 -20.83
C SER A 31 9.38 40.22 -19.99
N SER A 32 9.92 39.04 -20.28
CA SER A 32 9.86 37.88 -19.42
C SER A 32 10.59 38.18 -18.11
N PRO A 33 9.98 37.90 -16.94
CA PRO A 33 10.74 37.85 -15.72
C PRO A 33 11.60 36.56 -15.79
N SER A 34 12.89 36.75 -15.98
CA SER A 34 13.90 35.71 -15.81
C SER A 34 14.03 35.37 -14.32
N GLY A 35 13.05 34.66 -13.81
CA GLY A 35 13.17 33.88 -12.58
C GLY A 35 13.42 32.45 -13.01
N THR A 36 14.68 32.03 -13.13
CA THR A 36 15.04 30.64 -13.10
C THR A 36 14.59 30.13 -11.73
N ALA A 37 13.45 29.43 -11.70
CA ALA A 37 13.13 28.61 -10.55
C ALA A 37 14.28 27.63 -10.41
N GLU A 38 15.15 27.88 -9.44
CA GLU A 38 16.20 26.97 -9.03
C GLU A 38 15.49 25.67 -8.67
N ALA A 39 15.66 24.62 -9.47
CA ALA A 39 15.07 23.32 -9.20
C ALA A 39 15.58 22.91 -7.84
N ALA A 40 14.69 22.83 -6.86
CA ALA A 40 15.04 22.41 -5.52
C ALA A 40 15.79 21.08 -5.61
N LEU A 41 16.98 21.02 -5.02
CA LEU A 41 17.77 19.79 -4.99
C LEU A 41 16.92 18.67 -4.39
N PRO A 42 17.02 17.45 -4.94
CA PRO A 42 16.26 16.33 -4.41
C PRO A 42 16.60 16.12 -2.93
N VAL A 43 15.58 15.95 -2.11
CA VAL A 43 15.74 15.77 -0.66
C VAL A 43 16.49 14.47 -0.40
N ASP A 44 17.57 14.52 0.39
CA ASP A 44 18.22 13.33 0.92
C ASP A 44 17.47 12.86 2.18
N HIS A 45 16.51 11.95 1.98
CA HIS A 45 15.67 11.44 3.07
C HIS A 45 16.50 10.71 4.15
N LEU A 46 17.64 10.11 3.77
CA LEU A 46 18.50 9.46 4.77
C LEU A 46 19.11 10.48 5.74
N ALA A 47 19.63 11.59 5.21
CA ALA A 47 20.15 12.67 6.03
C ALA A 47 19.01 13.32 6.86
N TYR A 48 17.86 13.54 6.23
CA TYR A 48 16.69 14.14 6.88
C TYR A 48 16.21 13.34 8.09
N TRP A 49 15.97 12.02 7.94
CA TRP A 49 15.49 11.17 9.03
C TRP A 49 16.58 10.83 10.06
N LYS A 50 17.85 10.96 9.71
CA LYS A 50 18.95 10.88 10.68
C LYS A 50 19.03 12.13 11.56
N ALA A 51 18.69 13.28 11.03
CA ALA A 51 18.79 14.58 11.74
C ALA A 51 17.82 14.69 12.92
N GLY A 52 16.61 14.17 12.78
CA GLY A 52 15.59 14.27 13.82
C GLY A 52 14.44 13.27 13.70
N PHE A 53 13.60 13.23 14.73
CA PHE A 53 12.29 12.57 14.73
C PHE A 53 11.49 13.12 15.91
N ARG A 54 10.46 13.88 15.60
CA ARG A 54 9.64 14.53 16.64
C ARG A 54 8.16 14.37 16.35
N GLU A 55 7.36 14.28 17.40
CA GLU A 55 5.91 14.30 17.29
C GLU A 55 5.43 15.72 16.97
N LEU A 56 4.70 15.86 15.85
CA LEU A 56 4.03 17.10 15.51
C LEU A 56 2.62 17.18 16.11
N LYS A 57 1.88 16.07 16.01
CA LYS A 57 0.48 16.00 16.44
C LYS A 57 0.05 14.61 16.85
N THR A 58 -0.91 14.55 17.77
CA THR A 58 -1.68 13.34 18.10
C THR A 58 -3.15 13.57 17.76
N PHE A 59 -3.71 12.75 16.87
CA PHE A 59 -5.12 12.73 16.51
C PHE A 59 -5.86 11.75 17.42
N ARG A 60 -6.86 12.26 18.13
CA ARG A 60 -7.68 11.49 19.07
C ARG A 60 -9.13 11.48 18.61
N GLY A 61 -9.81 10.33 18.75
CA GLY A 61 -11.21 10.20 18.35
C GLY A 61 -11.63 8.77 18.05
N HIS A 62 -10.68 7.86 17.74
CA HIS A 62 -10.99 6.44 17.69
C HIS A 62 -11.27 5.91 19.09
N SER A 63 -12.36 5.13 19.23
CA SER A 63 -12.73 4.52 20.50
C SER A 63 -11.96 3.23 20.81
N HIS A 64 -11.36 2.64 19.77
CA HIS A 64 -10.61 1.38 19.84
C HIS A 64 -9.33 1.48 18.99
N GLY A 65 -8.54 0.40 18.96
CA GLY A 65 -7.29 0.33 18.22
C GLY A 65 -7.43 0.71 16.74
N VAL A 66 -6.41 1.41 16.23
CA VAL A 66 -6.34 1.83 14.84
C VAL A 66 -5.43 0.88 14.08
N TRP A 67 -5.93 0.30 12.98
CA TRP A 67 -5.20 -0.67 12.17
C TRP A 67 -4.41 -0.05 11.03
N SER A 68 -4.99 0.95 10.38
CA SER A 68 -4.46 1.49 9.13
C SER A 68 -4.52 3.01 9.12
N VAL A 69 -3.52 3.60 8.47
CA VAL A 69 -3.43 5.03 8.17
C VAL A 69 -2.92 5.19 6.75
N ALA A 70 -3.42 6.20 6.03
CA ALA A 70 -2.93 6.56 4.71
C ALA A 70 -2.92 8.08 4.53
N TYR A 71 -1.96 8.61 3.79
CA TYR A 71 -1.94 9.99 3.32
C TYR A 71 -2.79 10.14 2.07
N ALA A 72 -3.51 11.25 1.98
CA ALA A 72 -4.03 11.68 0.69
C ALA A 72 -2.87 12.16 -0.21
N PRO A 73 -2.96 11.98 -1.53
CA PRO A 73 -1.89 12.36 -2.46
C PRO A 73 -1.54 13.86 -2.46
N ASP A 74 -2.46 14.71 -2.01
CA ASP A 74 -2.22 16.16 -1.86
C ASP A 74 -1.37 16.51 -0.61
N GLY A 75 -1.10 15.53 0.26
CA GLY A 75 -0.35 15.72 1.49
C GLY A 75 -1.04 16.58 2.56
N GLN A 76 -2.32 16.96 2.37
CA GLN A 76 -3.04 17.84 3.28
C GLN A 76 -3.91 17.10 4.31
N THR A 77 -4.30 15.87 3.96
CA THR A 77 -5.14 15.05 4.82
C THR A 77 -4.55 13.67 5.04
N ILE A 78 -4.87 13.08 6.19
CA ILE A 78 -4.66 11.67 6.46
C ILE A 78 -6.00 11.00 6.76
N VAL A 79 -6.08 9.71 6.47
CA VAL A 79 -7.21 8.88 6.83
C VAL A 79 -6.78 7.76 7.75
N SER A 80 -7.65 7.36 8.65
CA SER A 80 -7.40 6.27 9.60
C SER A 80 -8.63 5.37 9.73
N GLY A 81 -8.41 4.09 10.01
CA GLY A 81 -9.45 3.09 10.20
C GLY A 81 -9.02 2.01 11.19
N GLY A 82 -9.99 1.45 11.91
CA GLY A 82 -9.68 0.48 12.96
C GLY A 82 -10.88 -0.30 13.45
N VAL A 83 -10.75 -0.81 14.68
CA VAL A 83 -11.72 -1.67 15.37
C VAL A 83 -13.06 -0.98 15.61
N ASP A 84 -13.09 0.34 15.69
CA ASP A 84 -14.34 1.09 15.87
C ASP A 84 -15.18 1.21 14.59
N ARG A 85 -14.74 0.62 13.46
CA ARG A 85 -15.46 0.51 12.19
C ARG A 85 -15.69 1.82 11.45
N TYR A 86 -15.02 2.91 11.86
CA TYR A 86 -15.08 4.21 11.19
C TYR A 86 -13.82 4.46 10.40
N VAL A 87 -13.98 4.99 9.18
CA VAL A 87 -12.90 5.70 8.50
C VAL A 87 -12.98 7.17 8.93
N ARG A 88 -11.89 7.71 9.45
CA ARG A 88 -11.78 9.12 9.81
C ARG A 88 -10.84 9.85 8.88
N ILE A 89 -11.25 11.05 8.48
CA ILE A 89 -10.46 11.95 7.65
C ILE A 89 -10.05 13.14 8.52
N TRP A 90 -8.75 13.38 8.58
CA TRP A 90 -8.15 14.40 9.44
C TRP A 90 -7.40 15.43 8.60
N ASP A 91 -7.51 16.68 8.96
CA ASP A 91 -6.70 17.78 8.46
C ASP A 91 -5.35 17.78 9.15
N ILE A 92 -4.26 17.77 8.39
CA ILE A 92 -2.90 17.67 8.94
C ILE A 92 -2.48 18.98 9.62
N GLU A 93 -2.84 20.13 9.04
CA GLU A 93 -2.42 21.43 9.54
C GLU A 93 -3.10 21.77 10.87
N THR A 94 -4.42 21.62 10.91
CA THR A 94 -5.20 21.97 12.11
C THR A 94 -5.32 20.84 13.12
N GLY A 95 -5.12 19.60 12.72
CA GLY A 95 -5.35 18.40 13.52
C GLY A 95 -6.82 18.06 13.70
N ARG A 96 -7.74 18.75 13.02
CA ARG A 96 -9.19 18.56 13.18
C ARG A 96 -9.69 17.33 12.42
N LEU A 97 -10.70 16.69 13.02
CA LEU A 97 -11.48 15.67 12.33
C LEU A 97 -12.40 16.35 11.32
N LEU A 98 -12.15 16.10 10.04
CA LEU A 98 -12.98 16.62 8.96
C LEU A 98 -14.24 15.77 8.75
N ARG A 99 -14.11 14.43 8.79
CA ARG A 99 -15.21 13.49 8.54
C ARG A 99 -15.04 12.18 9.29
N SER A 100 -16.18 11.54 9.60
CA SER A 100 -16.26 10.15 10.04
C SER A 100 -17.18 9.39 9.10
N LEU A 101 -16.63 8.47 8.31
CA LEU A 101 -17.39 7.70 7.35
C LEU A 101 -17.92 6.44 8.02
N ARG A 102 -19.23 6.23 7.89
CA ARG A 102 -19.94 5.07 8.43
C ARG A 102 -20.31 4.11 7.31
N GLY A 103 -20.27 2.83 7.58
CA GLY A 103 -20.74 1.82 6.64
C GLY A 103 -20.24 0.43 6.93
N HIS A 104 -18.98 0.29 7.30
CA HIS A 104 -18.42 -1.00 7.70
C HIS A 104 -19.05 -1.51 9.00
N THR A 105 -19.25 -2.84 9.07
CA THR A 105 -19.86 -3.51 10.21
C THR A 105 -18.87 -4.30 11.06
N ALA A 106 -17.60 -4.36 10.60
CA ALA A 106 -16.47 -4.94 11.35
C ALA A 106 -15.20 -4.08 11.18
N ASP A 107 -14.07 -4.54 11.71
CA ASP A 107 -12.79 -3.84 11.73
C ASP A 107 -12.33 -3.41 10.35
N ILE A 108 -11.83 -2.18 10.23
CA ILE A 108 -11.21 -1.67 9.01
C ILE A 108 -9.72 -1.97 9.07
N ARG A 109 -9.24 -2.83 8.14
CA ARG A 109 -7.89 -3.35 8.11
C ARG A 109 -6.96 -2.61 7.16
N ALA A 110 -7.50 -2.09 6.06
CA ALA A 110 -6.71 -1.47 5.01
C ALA A 110 -7.38 -0.22 4.47
N LEU A 111 -6.56 0.78 4.16
CA LEU A 111 -6.95 2.05 3.56
C LEU A 111 -5.94 2.40 2.46
N VAL A 112 -6.42 2.82 1.30
CA VAL A 112 -5.57 3.29 0.21
C VAL A 112 -6.31 4.34 -0.62
N PHE A 113 -5.58 5.39 -1.05
CA PHE A 113 -6.08 6.40 -1.98
C PHE A 113 -5.68 6.08 -3.40
N THR A 114 -6.55 6.37 -4.36
CA THR A 114 -6.12 6.48 -5.76
C THR A 114 -5.10 7.61 -5.92
N PRO A 115 -4.13 7.51 -6.86
CA PRO A 115 -3.09 8.53 -7.04
C PRO A 115 -3.63 9.94 -7.33
N ASP A 116 -4.81 10.03 -7.92
CA ASP A 116 -5.51 11.31 -8.18
C ASP A 116 -6.25 11.88 -6.95
N GLY A 117 -6.27 11.14 -5.84
CA GLY A 117 -6.94 11.52 -4.58
C GLY A 117 -8.46 11.57 -4.64
N ARG A 118 -9.09 11.11 -5.74
CA ARG A 118 -10.54 11.18 -5.93
C ARG A 118 -11.30 10.04 -5.26
N THR A 119 -10.63 8.92 -5.07
CA THR A 119 -11.24 7.73 -4.45
C THR A 119 -10.38 7.25 -3.28
N LEU A 120 -11.06 6.96 -2.18
CA LEU A 120 -10.51 6.25 -1.04
C LEU A 120 -11.11 4.85 -1.02
N ALA A 121 -10.28 3.82 -0.95
CA ALA A 121 -10.73 2.45 -0.72
C ALA A 121 -10.49 2.04 0.73
N SER A 122 -11.46 1.39 1.34
CA SER A 122 -11.36 0.78 2.67
C SER A 122 -11.73 -0.69 2.62
N GLY A 123 -10.88 -1.54 3.17
CA GLY A 123 -11.11 -2.98 3.30
C GLY A 123 -11.37 -3.37 4.74
N SER A 124 -12.33 -4.26 4.95
CA SER A 124 -12.82 -4.62 6.28
C SER A 124 -12.98 -6.13 6.49
N GLU A 125 -12.98 -6.50 7.76
CA GLU A 125 -13.38 -7.84 8.20
C GLU A 125 -14.86 -8.14 7.96
N ASP A 126 -15.67 -7.14 7.62
CA ASP A 126 -17.06 -7.35 7.16
C ASP A 126 -17.14 -7.94 5.76
N ARG A 127 -15.98 -8.32 5.16
CA ARG A 127 -15.86 -8.96 3.84
C ARG A 127 -16.19 -8.04 2.68
N THR A 128 -16.16 -6.74 2.92
CA THR A 128 -16.43 -5.73 1.89
C THR A 128 -15.25 -4.80 1.70
N ILE A 129 -15.15 -4.28 0.48
CA ILE A 129 -14.36 -3.11 0.17
C ILE A 129 -15.35 -1.99 -0.17
N ARG A 130 -15.17 -0.84 0.44
CA ARG A 130 -15.97 0.35 0.15
C ARG A 130 -15.11 1.39 -0.52
N LEU A 131 -15.61 1.95 -1.61
CA LEU A 131 -15.03 3.09 -2.27
C LEU A 131 -15.79 4.35 -1.86
N TRP A 132 -15.06 5.38 -1.51
CA TRP A 132 -15.60 6.64 -0.98
C TRP A 132 -15.08 7.82 -1.80
N ASN A 133 -15.89 8.86 -1.92
CA ASN A 133 -15.43 10.18 -2.29
C ASN A 133 -14.88 10.87 -1.01
N PRO A 134 -13.57 11.10 -0.87
CA PRO A 134 -13.02 11.65 0.37
C PRO A 134 -13.45 13.09 0.64
N LYS A 135 -13.81 13.86 -0.42
CA LYS A 135 -14.26 15.25 -0.28
C LYS A 135 -15.67 15.37 0.27
N THR A 136 -16.59 14.50 -0.17
CA THR A 136 -17.98 14.50 0.32
C THR A 136 -18.19 13.57 1.50
N GLY A 137 -17.39 12.50 1.58
CA GLY A 137 -17.55 11.42 2.56
C GLY A 137 -18.60 10.37 2.15
N GLU A 138 -19.16 10.48 0.95
CA GLU A 138 -20.18 9.57 0.47
C GLU A 138 -19.58 8.28 -0.09
N PRO A 139 -20.20 7.12 0.15
CA PRO A 139 -19.81 5.89 -0.50
C PRO A 139 -20.16 5.95 -1.99
N THR A 140 -19.23 5.61 -2.85
CA THR A 140 -19.42 5.56 -4.30
C THR A 140 -19.72 4.16 -4.79
N LYS A 141 -19.08 3.15 -4.18
CA LYS A 141 -19.23 1.75 -4.54
C LYS A 141 -19.06 0.83 -3.34
N LEU A 142 -19.66 -0.35 -3.45
CA LEU A 142 -19.51 -1.45 -2.53
C LEU A 142 -19.09 -2.69 -3.33
N LEU A 143 -17.88 -3.19 -3.06
CA LEU A 143 -17.36 -4.41 -3.68
C LEU A 143 -17.49 -5.55 -2.69
N PHE A 144 -18.19 -6.60 -3.10
CA PHE A 144 -18.34 -7.80 -2.29
C PHE A 144 -17.26 -8.82 -2.63
N THR A 145 -16.68 -9.42 -1.62
CA THR A 145 -15.87 -10.61 -1.80
C THR A 145 -16.81 -11.81 -1.92
N ARG A 146 -16.74 -12.56 -3.04
CA ARG A 146 -17.66 -13.68 -3.32
C ARG A 146 -17.64 -14.80 -2.27
N TYR A 147 -16.59 -14.86 -1.46
CA TYR A 147 -16.41 -15.87 -0.41
C TYR A 147 -16.31 -15.16 0.94
N ASP A 148 -16.72 -15.85 1.98
CA ASP A 148 -16.84 -15.37 3.37
C ASP A 148 -15.51 -15.00 4.06
N HIS A 149 -14.60 -14.27 3.38
CA HIS A 149 -13.27 -13.98 3.90
C HIS A 149 -12.99 -12.49 4.11
N ASN A 150 -12.37 -12.21 5.25
CA ASN A 150 -11.97 -10.88 5.69
C ASN A 150 -10.99 -10.23 4.70
N VAL A 151 -11.14 -8.93 4.46
CA VAL A 151 -10.15 -8.13 3.72
C VAL A 151 -9.03 -7.75 4.68
N CYS A 152 -7.80 -8.20 4.41
CA CYS A 152 -6.64 -7.94 5.25
C CYS A 152 -5.75 -6.82 4.72
N SER A 153 -5.63 -6.72 3.40
CA SER A 153 -4.75 -5.78 2.72
C SER A 153 -5.37 -5.30 1.42
N LEU A 154 -5.03 -4.09 1.04
CA LEU A 154 -5.39 -3.48 -0.24
C LEU A 154 -4.14 -2.88 -0.87
N SER A 155 -4.02 -2.99 -2.18
CA SER A 155 -3.01 -2.28 -2.97
C SER A 155 -3.60 -1.80 -4.28
N LEU A 156 -3.24 -0.59 -4.69
CA LEU A 156 -3.61 -0.02 -5.98
C LEU A 156 -2.45 -0.12 -6.96
N SER A 157 -2.77 -0.35 -8.23
CA SER A 157 -1.80 -0.16 -9.30
C SER A 157 -1.36 1.30 -9.37
N PRO A 158 -0.13 1.61 -9.87
CA PRO A 158 0.39 2.98 -9.89
C PRO A 158 -0.45 3.95 -10.70
N ASP A 159 -1.18 3.48 -11.71
CA ASP A 159 -2.14 4.26 -12.49
C ASP A 159 -3.49 4.47 -11.78
N GLY A 160 -3.70 3.78 -10.65
CA GLY A 160 -4.94 3.83 -9.86
C GLY A 160 -6.14 3.13 -10.48
N LEU A 161 -5.95 2.38 -11.56
CA LEU A 161 -7.06 1.73 -12.27
C LEU A 161 -7.43 0.36 -11.68
N MET A 162 -6.46 -0.34 -11.08
CA MET A 162 -6.67 -1.67 -10.50
C MET A 162 -6.52 -1.65 -8.99
N LEU A 163 -7.41 -2.36 -8.29
CA LEU A 163 -7.39 -2.55 -6.85
C LEU A 163 -7.28 -4.04 -6.53
N ALA A 164 -6.17 -4.44 -5.92
CA ALA A 164 -5.93 -5.80 -5.44
C ALA A 164 -6.27 -5.94 -3.97
N ARG A 165 -6.78 -7.12 -3.58
CA ARG A 165 -7.12 -7.50 -2.21
C ARG A 165 -6.35 -8.74 -1.77
N GLY A 166 -5.71 -8.66 -0.60
CA GLY A 166 -5.30 -9.81 0.20
C GLY A 166 -6.35 -10.17 1.25
N SER A 167 -6.52 -11.45 1.55
CA SER A 167 -7.55 -11.93 2.48
C SER A 167 -7.12 -13.20 3.22
N HIS A 168 -7.91 -13.61 4.20
CA HIS A 168 -7.82 -14.94 4.81
C HIS A 168 -8.35 -16.01 3.84
N ASN A 169 -7.92 -15.97 2.60
CA ASN A 169 -8.15 -16.98 1.58
C ASN A 169 -6.91 -17.08 0.68
N LYS A 170 -6.82 -18.15 -0.06
CA LYS A 170 -5.73 -18.39 -1.01
C LYS A 170 -5.80 -17.56 -2.29
N ASP A 171 -6.94 -16.90 -2.55
CA ASP A 171 -7.16 -16.07 -3.73
C ASP A 171 -6.77 -14.61 -3.48
N ILE A 172 -6.25 -13.98 -4.53
CA ILE A 172 -6.11 -12.55 -4.65
C ILE A 172 -7.11 -12.10 -5.70
N LYS A 173 -7.89 -11.11 -5.38
CA LYS A 173 -8.90 -10.59 -6.28
C LYS A 173 -8.53 -9.19 -6.71
N ILE A 174 -8.74 -8.90 -8.00
CA ILE A 174 -8.43 -7.60 -8.60
C ILE A 174 -9.68 -7.04 -9.26
N TRP A 175 -9.98 -5.78 -8.96
CA TRP A 175 -11.11 -5.02 -9.53
C TRP A 175 -10.62 -3.80 -10.29
N GLU A 176 -11.39 -3.40 -11.29
CA GLU A 176 -11.32 -2.08 -11.87
C GLU A 176 -11.96 -1.06 -10.92
N VAL A 177 -11.21 -0.02 -10.55
CA VAL A 177 -11.64 0.97 -9.55
C VAL A 177 -12.83 1.79 -10.03
N THR A 178 -12.81 2.20 -11.30
CA THR A 178 -13.81 3.10 -11.88
C THR A 178 -15.18 2.46 -12.02
N THR A 179 -15.25 1.21 -12.47
CA THR A 179 -16.50 0.48 -12.68
C THR A 179 -16.89 -0.39 -11.48
N GLY A 180 -15.87 -0.85 -10.71
CA GLY A 180 -16.03 -1.88 -9.68
C GLY A 180 -16.17 -3.30 -10.27
N THR A 181 -15.83 -3.46 -11.55
CA THR A 181 -15.88 -4.75 -12.25
C THR A 181 -14.76 -5.66 -11.73
N ASP A 182 -15.09 -6.91 -11.53
CA ASP A 182 -14.16 -7.99 -11.22
C ASP A 182 -13.32 -8.29 -12.46
N LEU A 183 -12.03 -7.99 -12.41
CA LEU A 183 -11.12 -8.19 -13.55
C LEU A 183 -10.56 -9.61 -13.56
N MET A 184 -9.99 -10.03 -12.43
CA MET A 184 -9.36 -11.34 -12.34
C MET A 184 -9.29 -11.85 -10.90
N THR A 185 -9.12 -13.16 -10.78
CA THR A 185 -8.85 -13.84 -9.52
C THR A 185 -7.58 -14.66 -9.69
N LEU A 186 -6.52 -14.32 -8.97
CA LEU A 186 -5.25 -15.02 -9.00
C LEU A 186 -5.31 -16.16 -7.98
N LEU A 187 -5.09 -17.38 -8.43
CA LEU A 187 -5.12 -18.59 -7.60
C LEU A 187 -3.74 -19.24 -7.57
N GLY A 188 -3.25 -19.58 -6.40
CA GLY A 188 -2.07 -20.44 -6.29
C GLY A 188 -2.32 -21.79 -6.97
N LYS A 189 -1.36 -22.25 -7.81
CA LYS A 189 -1.50 -23.50 -8.60
C LYS A 189 -1.51 -24.78 -7.76
N ASP A 190 -1.15 -24.70 -6.49
CA ASP A 190 -1.05 -25.89 -5.63
C ASP A 190 -2.44 -26.29 -5.11
N GLN A 191 -2.95 -27.46 -5.52
CA GLN A 191 -4.25 -28.00 -5.08
C GLN A 191 -4.37 -28.17 -3.56
N TYR A 192 -3.24 -28.26 -2.88
CA TYR A 192 -3.15 -28.45 -1.43
C TYR A 192 -2.75 -27.19 -0.67
N ASP A 193 -2.67 -26.03 -1.35
CA ASP A 193 -2.28 -24.78 -0.75
C ASP A 193 -3.50 -24.08 -0.13
N HIS A 194 -3.76 -24.41 1.14
CA HIS A 194 -4.85 -23.81 1.94
C HIS A 194 -4.43 -22.52 2.66
N HIS A 195 -3.30 -21.91 2.26
CA HIS A 195 -2.70 -20.79 2.97
C HIS A 195 -3.28 -19.45 2.52
N TRP A 196 -3.42 -18.56 3.49
CA TRP A 196 -4.02 -17.24 3.31
C TRP A 196 -3.07 -16.26 2.63
N SER A 197 -3.55 -15.52 1.66
CA SER A 197 -2.81 -14.40 1.04
C SER A 197 -3.10 -13.11 1.79
N VAL A 198 -2.38 -12.88 2.89
CA VAL A 198 -2.73 -11.82 3.86
C VAL A 198 -2.28 -10.42 3.49
N CYS A 199 -1.22 -10.27 2.72
CA CYS A 199 -0.75 -8.97 2.25
C CYS A 199 -0.48 -8.99 0.75
N VAL A 200 -0.71 -7.85 0.10
CA VAL A 200 -0.48 -7.63 -1.33
C VAL A 200 0.17 -6.28 -1.56
N ALA A 201 1.02 -6.19 -2.59
CA ALA A 201 1.65 -4.94 -3.02
C ALA A 201 1.85 -4.95 -4.54
N PHE A 202 1.35 -3.91 -5.23
CA PHE A 202 1.73 -3.64 -6.61
C PHE A 202 3.14 -3.06 -6.67
N SER A 203 3.90 -3.46 -7.68
CA SER A 203 5.18 -2.82 -7.98
C SER A 203 4.96 -1.41 -8.55
N PRO A 204 5.89 -0.46 -8.32
CA PRO A 204 5.78 0.91 -8.81
C PRO A 204 5.74 1.05 -10.33
N ASP A 205 6.23 0.05 -11.08
CA ASP A 205 6.13 -0.02 -12.54
C ASP A 205 4.77 -0.57 -13.03
N GLY A 206 3.93 -1.08 -12.11
CA GLY A 206 2.62 -1.64 -12.42
C GLY A 206 2.64 -3.02 -13.07
N VAL A 207 3.82 -3.60 -13.28
CA VAL A 207 3.98 -4.89 -13.99
C VAL A 207 3.73 -6.08 -13.06
N HIS A 208 4.12 -5.94 -11.79
CA HIS A 208 4.07 -7.04 -10.84
C HIS A 208 3.11 -6.76 -9.68
N LEU A 209 2.54 -7.84 -9.17
CA LEU A 209 1.85 -7.88 -7.89
C LEU A 209 2.56 -8.91 -7.00
N ALA A 210 2.98 -8.50 -5.81
CA ALA A 210 3.50 -9.41 -4.80
C ALA A 210 2.40 -9.79 -3.82
N SER A 211 2.43 -11.04 -3.35
CA SER A 211 1.57 -11.52 -2.26
C SER A 211 2.34 -12.32 -1.24
N GLY A 212 2.03 -12.10 0.04
CA GLY A 212 2.62 -12.80 1.17
C GLY A 212 1.58 -13.58 1.95
N SER A 213 1.95 -14.78 2.41
CA SER A 213 1.05 -15.70 3.10
C SER A 213 1.33 -15.84 4.59
N ASP A 214 0.42 -16.55 5.27
CA ASP A 214 0.49 -16.92 6.68
C ASP A 214 1.56 -18.00 7.00
N ILE A 215 2.17 -18.59 5.99
CA ILE A 215 3.28 -19.56 6.13
C ILE A 215 4.60 -19.03 5.58
N GLY A 216 4.72 -17.74 5.31
CA GLY A 216 5.95 -17.15 4.78
C GLY A 216 6.14 -17.31 3.26
N LYS A 217 5.14 -17.81 2.54
CA LYS A 217 5.24 -17.95 1.08
C LYS A 217 5.06 -16.60 0.40
N ILE A 218 5.95 -16.28 -0.54
CA ILE A 218 5.87 -15.10 -1.37
C ILE A 218 5.56 -15.55 -2.79
N ARG A 219 4.56 -14.92 -3.44
CA ARG A 219 4.28 -15.11 -4.85
C ARG A 219 4.39 -13.78 -5.57
N ILE A 220 5.02 -13.82 -6.73
CA ILE A 220 5.09 -12.68 -7.66
C ILE A 220 4.27 -13.04 -8.88
N TRP A 221 3.34 -12.18 -9.19
CA TRP A 221 2.41 -12.30 -10.30
C TRP A 221 2.76 -11.24 -11.34
N GLU A 222 2.81 -11.61 -12.59
CA GLU A 222 2.83 -10.65 -13.70
C GLU A 222 1.37 -10.30 -14.03
N VAL A 223 1.03 -9.02 -13.87
CA VAL A 223 -0.33 -8.51 -14.12
C VAL A 223 -0.37 -7.94 -15.53
N LEU A 224 -0.80 -8.74 -16.49
CA LEU A 224 -0.90 -8.33 -17.90
C LEU A 224 -2.29 -7.74 -18.19
N PRO A 225 -2.36 -6.73 -19.09
CA PRO A 225 -3.63 -6.17 -19.54
C PRO A 225 -4.57 -7.19 -20.19
N SER A 226 -4.02 -8.31 -20.69
CA SER A 226 -4.76 -9.44 -21.27
C SER A 226 -5.53 -10.27 -20.24
N GLY A 227 -5.32 -10.03 -18.93
CA GLY A 227 -5.91 -10.85 -17.86
C GLY A 227 -5.25 -12.22 -17.69
N GLU A 228 -4.14 -12.46 -18.38
CA GLU A 228 -3.34 -13.67 -18.17
C GLU A 228 -2.51 -13.53 -16.91
N GLU A 229 -2.52 -14.57 -16.09
CA GLU A 229 -1.68 -14.67 -14.90
C GLU A 229 -0.42 -15.45 -15.17
N LYS A 230 0.72 -14.94 -14.75
CA LYS A 230 1.99 -15.66 -14.74
C LYS A 230 2.63 -15.55 -13.37
N ILE A 231 2.76 -16.68 -12.70
CA ILE A 231 3.49 -16.75 -11.44
C ILE A 231 4.98 -16.80 -11.78
N LEU A 232 5.72 -15.74 -11.45
CA LEU A 232 7.16 -15.65 -11.66
C LEU A 232 7.94 -16.34 -10.54
N HIS A 233 7.43 -16.26 -9.31
CA HIS A 233 8.06 -16.87 -8.15
C HIS A 233 7.00 -17.47 -7.22
N ASN A 234 7.20 -18.73 -6.83
CA ASN A 234 6.36 -19.44 -5.89
C ASN A 234 7.26 -20.07 -4.81
N GLY A 235 8.03 -19.21 -4.13
CA GLY A 235 9.01 -19.61 -3.14
C GLY A 235 8.40 -19.91 -1.78
N HIS A 236 8.95 -20.88 -1.12
CA HIS A 236 8.74 -21.18 0.27
C HIS A 236 10.04 -20.92 1.03
N TRP A 237 9.97 -20.33 2.22
CA TRP A 237 11.09 -20.34 3.13
C TRP A 237 11.35 -21.75 3.60
N GLU A 238 12.40 -22.37 3.10
CA GLU A 238 13.04 -23.48 3.81
C GLU A 238 14.16 -22.87 4.64
N GLU A 239 14.10 -23.04 5.97
CA GLU A 239 15.28 -22.86 6.80
C GLU A 239 16.38 -23.73 6.19
N SER A 240 17.52 -23.14 5.82
CA SER A 240 18.71 -23.92 5.52
C SER A 240 18.97 -24.81 6.73
N ALA A 241 19.05 -26.10 6.52
CA ALA A 241 19.14 -27.14 7.56
C ALA A 241 20.38 -27.03 8.47
N GLU A 242 21.16 -25.94 8.37
CA GLU A 242 22.41 -25.74 9.11
C GLU A 242 22.26 -24.92 10.41
N ASP A 243 21.10 -24.31 10.69
CA ASP A 243 20.89 -23.54 11.93
C ASP A 243 19.85 -24.17 12.88
N SER A 244 19.81 -25.52 12.95
CA SER A 244 18.85 -26.30 13.72
C SER A 244 19.23 -26.49 15.19
N THR A 245 19.84 -25.51 15.83
CA THR A 245 20.19 -25.65 17.26
C THR A 245 19.45 -24.67 18.19
N GLU A 246 18.29 -24.29 18.04
CA GLU A 246 17.44 -23.69 19.07
C GLU A 246 16.23 -23.00 18.46
N THR A 247 15.20 -23.74 18.16
CA THR A 247 13.80 -23.44 18.56
C THR A 247 12.86 -24.51 17.99
N ARG A 248 12.69 -25.57 18.73
CA ARG A 248 11.57 -26.51 18.52
C ARG A 248 10.31 -25.77 18.94
N GLY A 249 9.57 -25.17 17.99
CA GLY A 249 8.22 -24.70 18.21
C GLY A 249 7.31 -25.87 18.56
N PHE A 250 6.57 -25.74 19.63
CA PHE A 250 5.58 -26.73 20.09
C PHE A 250 4.50 -26.89 19.01
N PHE A 251 4.32 -28.14 18.55
CA PHE A 251 3.19 -28.56 17.76
C PHE A 251 1.99 -28.76 18.71
N ILE A 252 0.90 -28.05 18.45
CA ILE A 252 -0.39 -28.43 19.03
C ILE A 252 -1.07 -29.26 17.96
N GLU A 253 -1.17 -30.58 18.21
CA GLU A 253 -2.02 -31.49 17.45
C GLU A 253 -3.46 -31.23 17.89
N ASP A 254 -4.28 -30.72 16.99
CA ASP A 254 -5.72 -30.82 17.08
C ASP A 254 -6.20 -31.46 15.78
N ASP A 255 -6.79 -32.67 15.91
CA ASP A 255 -7.47 -33.44 14.87
C ASP A 255 -6.70 -33.80 13.59
N GLY A 256 -5.44 -34.25 13.69
CA GLY A 256 -4.77 -35.04 12.64
C GLY A 256 -4.17 -34.25 11.48
N GLY A 257 -3.95 -32.93 11.61
CA GLY A 257 -3.26 -32.08 10.64
C GLY A 257 -1.99 -31.47 11.25
N PHE A 258 -0.85 -31.64 10.59
CA PHE A 258 0.38 -30.93 10.92
C PHE A 258 0.15 -29.43 10.76
N GLN A 259 -0.07 -28.71 11.86
CA GLN A 259 -0.04 -27.25 11.86
C GLN A 259 1.43 -26.80 11.87
N LYS A 260 1.90 -26.27 10.75
CA LYS A 260 3.20 -25.58 10.69
C LYS A 260 3.17 -24.35 11.62
N PRO A 261 4.29 -24.04 12.31
CA PRO A 261 4.32 -22.88 13.21
C PRO A 261 3.94 -21.61 12.46
N MET A 262 3.00 -20.83 13.02
CA MET A 262 2.54 -19.52 12.48
C MET A 262 3.66 -18.45 12.53
N GLU A 263 4.90 -18.83 12.74
CA GLU A 263 6.03 -17.94 12.98
C GLU A 263 6.44 -17.14 11.73
N TYR A 264 6.14 -17.65 10.53
CA TYR A 264 6.61 -17.05 9.26
C TYR A 264 5.60 -16.14 8.55
N TRP A 265 4.49 -15.84 9.17
CA TRP A 265 3.45 -15.01 8.57
C TRP A 265 4.00 -13.66 8.07
N ILE A 266 3.87 -13.38 6.77
CA ILE A 266 4.25 -12.11 6.17
C ILE A 266 3.12 -11.11 6.41
N GLY A 267 3.39 -10.12 7.25
CA GLY A 267 2.40 -9.11 7.65
C GLY A 267 2.46 -7.82 6.84
N ALA A 268 3.59 -7.54 6.21
CA ALA A 268 3.81 -6.33 5.43
C ALA A 268 4.72 -6.59 4.24
N MET A 269 4.47 -5.87 3.14
CA MET A 269 5.29 -5.89 1.93
C MET A 269 5.36 -4.51 1.30
N VAL A 270 6.52 -4.15 0.77
CA VAL A 270 6.71 -2.91 0.01
C VAL A 270 7.80 -3.09 -1.03
N PHE A 271 7.59 -2.53 -2.22
CA PHE A 271 8.65 -2.39 -3.22
C PHE A 271 9.44 -1.11 -3.00
N THR A 272 10.71 -1.12 -3.40
CA THR A 272 11.46 0.14 -3.57
C THR A 272 10.91 0.92 -4.77
N PRO A 273 11.02 2.27 -4.77
CA PRO A 273 10.45 3.10 -5.85
C PRO A 273 10.98 2.78 -7.25
N ASP A 274 12.18 2.20 -7.36
CA ASP A 274 12.79 1.73 -8.61
C ASP A 274 12.37 0.30 -9.01
N ALA A 275 11.45 -0.33 -8.27
CA ALA A 275 10.97 -1.69 -8.43
C ALA A 275 12.05 -2.80 -8.38
N LYS A 276 13.30 -2.48 -7.96
CA LYS A 276 14.40 -3.45 -7.94
C LYS A 276 14.46 -4.32 -6.70
N MET A 277 13.78 -3.93 -5.64
CA MET A 277 13.72 -4.74 -4.42
C MET A 277 12.29 -4.86 -3.91
N LEU A 278 11.98 -6.04 -3.38
CA LEU A 278 10.82 -6.29 -2.53
C LEU A 278 11.32 -6.45 -1.09
N ILE A 279 10.66 -5.76 -0.16
CA ILE A 279 10.99 -5.82 1.27
C ILE A 279 9.77 -6.35 2.01
N THR A 280 9.98 -7.34 2.89
CA THR A 280 8.90 -7.98 3.65
C THR A 280 9.15 -7.89 5.15
N GLY A 281 8.08 -7.74 5.91
CA GLY A 281 8.07 -7.79 7.37
C GLY A 281 7.25 -8.97 7.86
N SER A 282 7.78 -9.72 8.81
CA SER A 282 7.22 -10.99 9.24
C SER A 282 6.90 -11.04 10.73
N ARG A 283 6.11 -12.04 11.11
CA ARG A 283 5.81 -12.40 12.49
C ARG A 283 7.03 -12.94 13.24
N ASP A 284 8.02 -13.45 12.52
CA ASP A 284 9.32 -13.87 13.08
C ASP A 284 10.20 -12.69 13.54
N ASN A 285 9.65 -11.45 13.52
CA ASN A 285 10.29 -10.19 13.91
C ASN A 285 11.41 -9.75 12.97
N THR A 286 11.54 -10.39 11.79
CA THR A 286 12.54 -10.03 10.79
C THR A 286 11.97 -9.18 9.67
N ILE A 287 12.87 -8.46 9.03
CA ILE A 287 12.62 -7.79 7.74
C ILE A 287 13.59 -8.40 6.74
N ARG A 288 13.09 -8.78 5.56
CA ARG A 288 13.87 -9.44 4.51
C ARG A 288 13.81 -8.63 3.23
N PHE A 289 14.94 -8.61 2.52
CA PHE A 289 15.14 -7.87 1.29
C PHE A 289 15.39 -8.86 0.16
N PHE A 290 14.62 -8.74 -0.92
CA PHE A 290 14.70 -9.59 -2.09
C PHE A 290 15.00 -8.77 -3.32
N GLU A 291 15.89 -9.27 -4.18
CA GLU A 291 16.17 -8.70 -5.48
C GLU A 291 15.04 -9.05 -6.47
N MET A 292 14.58 -8.07 -7.23
CA MET A 292 13.60 -8.28 -8.29
C MET A 292 14.28 -8.33 -9.67
N PRO A 293 13.84 -9.18 -10.59
CA PRO A 293 12.76 -10.16 -10.47
C PRO A 293 13.24 -11.53 -9.97
N THR A 294 14.53 -11.70 -9.64
CA THR A 294 15.14 -13.00 -9.32
C THR A 294 14.63 -13.61 -8.03
N MET A 295 14.13 -12.79 -7.12
CA MET A 295 13.71 -13.14 -5.76
C MET A 295 14.83 -13.73 -4.90
N ASN A 296 16.10 -13.46 -5.26
CA ASN A 296 17.22 -13.80 -4.39
C ASN A 296 17.15 -12.99 -3.10
N GLU A 297 17.26 -13.65 -1.96
CA GLU A 297 17.37 -12.95 -0.68
C GLU A 297 18.72 -12.24 -0.59
N LEU A 298 18.67 -10.91 -0.50
CA LEU A 298 19.86 -10.07 -0.37
C LEU A 298 20.31 -9.98 1.08
N ARG A 299 19.35 -9.89 2.01
CA ARG A 299 19.65 -9.82 3.45
C ARG A 299 18.42 -10.01 4.32
N VAL A 300 18.69 -10.38 5.57
CA VAL A 300 17.75 -10.39 6.69
C VAL A 300 18.23 -9.40 7.75
N VAL A 301 17.36 -8.52 8.20
CA VAL A 301 17.65 -7.62 9.31
C VAL A 301 16.77 -7.95 10.51
N ARG A 302 17.38 -7.91 11.68
CA ARG A 302 16.76 -8.19 12.96
C ARG A 302 16.80 -6.95 13.84
N GLY A 303 15.84 -6.82 14.74
CA GLY A 303 15.80 -5.69 15.67
C GLY A 303 14.45 -5.51 16.33
N HIS A 304 13.32 -5.72 15.60
CA HIS A 304 12.01 -5.77 16.25
C HIS A 304 11.92 -6.95 17.23
N ASN A 305 11.23 -6.71 18.35
CA ASN A 305 10.92 -7.71 19.37
C ASN A 305 9.43 -8.08 19.37
N GLY A 306 8.81 -7.94 18.22
CA GLY A 306 7.42 -8.24 17.95
C GLY A 306 7.16 -8.21 16.45
N TRP A 307 6.03 -8.70 16.05
CA TRP A 307 5.62 -8.83 14.66
C TRP A 307 5.76 -7.51 13.90
N VAL A 308 6.44 -7.51 12.74
CA VAL A 308 6.55 -6.36 11.84
C VAL A 308 5.24 -6.22 11.05
N ARG A 309 4.50 -5.14 11.33
CA ARG A 309 3.13 -4.94 10.84
C ARG A 309 3.01 -4.03 9.64
N SER A 310 3.92 -3.10 9.49
CA SER A 310 3.86 -2.12 8.42
C SER A 310 5.25 -1.68 8.01
N LEU A 311 5.40 -1.47 6.70
CA LEU A 311 6.64 -1.05 6.05
C LEU A 311 6.32 0.08 5.07
N VAL A 312 7.16 1.10 5.04
CA VAL A 312 7.15 2.14 4.00
C VAL A 312 8.59 2.48 3.60
N VAL A 313 8.78 2.86 2.34
CA VAL A 313 10.08 3.27 1.79
C VAL A 313 10.00 4.74 1.41
N SER A 314 11.07 5.50 1.68
CA SER A 314 11.18 6.89 1.26
C SER A 314 11.16 7.03 -0.26
N PRO A 315 10.68 8.18 -0.82
CA PRO A 315 10.59 8.38 -2.27
C PRO A 315 11.93 8.24 -3.02
N ASP A 316 13.06 8.52 -2.35
CA ASP A 316 14.40 8.34 -2.92
C ASP A 316 14.96 6.90 -2.80
N GLY A 317 14.18 5.98 -2.19
CA GLY A 317 14.58 4.59 -2.02
C GLY A 317 15.69 4.34 -1.01
N LYS A 318 16.09 5.33 -0.18
CA LYS A 318 17.23 5.18 0.73
C LYS A 318 16.85 4.76 2.15
N VAL A 319 15.64 5.07 2.59
CA VAL A 319 15.18 4.80 3.96
C VAL A 319 14.00 3.85 3.95
N LEU A 320 14.10 2.78 4.72
CA LEU A 320 12.98 1.95 5.11
C LEU A 320 12.53 2.35 6.51
N ILE A 321 11.23 2.51 6.70
CA ILE A 321 10.62 2.69 8.02
C ILE A 321 9.72 1.50 8.29
N SER A 322 9.86 0.91 9.47
CA SER A 322 9.09 -0.25 9.91
C SER A 322 8.39 0.01 11.24
N ALA A 323 7.25 -0.62 11.43
CA ALA A 323 6.48 -0.55 12.68
C ALA A 323 5.97 -1.92 13.07
N GLY A 324 5.85 -2.16 14.39
CA GLY A 324 5.51 -3.49 14.87
C GLY A 324 4.79 -3.56 16.20
N ASP A 325 4.55 -4.80 16.62
CA ASP A 325 3.85 -5.16 17.86
C ASP A 325 4.69 -4.87 19.11
N ASP A 326 5.98 -4.55 18.94
CA ASP A 326 6.88 -4.10 20.01
C ASP A 326 6.70 -2.61 20.37
N ASN A 327 5.69 -1.95 19.80
CA ASN A 327 5.36 -0.53 19.99
C ASN A 327 6.42 0.43 19.45
N THR A 328 7.35 -0.07 18.60
CA THR A 328 8.44 0.75 18.04
C THR A 328 8.21 1.11 16.58
N ILE A 329 8.75 2.26 16.19
CA ILE A 329 9.01 2.64 14.81
C ILE A 329 10.52 2.63 14.64
N ARG A 330 11.00 1.99 13.56
CA ARG A 330 12.42 1.82 13.28
C ARG A 330 12.76 2.32 11.90
N PHE A 331 13.94 2.92 11.80
CA PHE A 331 14.45 3.50 10.56
C PHE A 331 15.73 2.77 10.16
N TRP A 332 15.77 2.37 8.90
CA TRP A 332 16.84 1.54 8.36
C TRP A 332 17.39 2.18 7.09
N ASP A 333 18.68 2.18 6.97
CA ASP A 333 19.38 2.50 5.74
C ASP A 333 19.26 1.31 4.78
N ILE A 334 18.60 1.48 3.65
CA ILE A 334 18.32 0.37 2.71
C ILE A 334 19.61 -0.20 2.12
N ALA A 335 20.59 0.65 1.81
CA ALA A 335 21.83 0.20 1.21
C ALA A 335 22.65 -0.70 2.15
N THR A 336 22.68 -0.39 3.44
CA THR A 336 23.51 -1.11 4.43
C THR A 336 22.71 -2.11 5.27
N GLY A 337 21.38 -1.97 5.35
CA GLY A 337 20.52 -2.73 6.28
C GLY A 337 20.66 -2.32 7.74
N ARG A 338 21.41 -1.26 8.04
CA ARG A 338 21.63 -0.81 9.43
C ARG A 338 20.42 -0.06 9.97
N ASN A 339 19.99 -0.43 11.17
CA ASN A 339 19.07 0.40 11.94
C ASN A 339 19.82 1.63 12.46
N PHE A 340 19.35 2.83 12.12
CA PHE A 340 19.98 4.06 12.61
C PHE A 340 19.09 4.80 13.62
N ARG A 341 17.82 4.40 13.77
CA ARG A 341 16.91 4.99 14.76
C ARG A 341 15.85 3.99 15.18
N THR A 342 15.52 4.00 16.47
CA THR A 342 14.44 3.21 17.07
C THR A 342 13.74 4.08 18.10
N ASP A 343 12.44 4.32 17.88
CA ASP A 343 11.64 5.15 18.77
C ASP A 343 10.41 4.37 19.27
N LYS A 344 10.23 4.39 20.61
CA LYS A 344 9.05 3.84 21.26
C LYS A 344 8.08 4.97 21.55
N THR A 345 7.20 5.22 20.61
CA THR A 345 6.42 6.46 20.51
C THR A 345 4.94 6.30 20.84
N HIS A 346 4.46 5.08 20.88
CA HIS A 346 3.08 4.72 21.18
C HIS A 346 2.98 3.87 22.46
N GLY A 347 1.84 3.98 23.14
CA GLY A 347 1.51 3.16 24.32
C GLY A 347 1.06 1.73 23.97
N GLY A 348 0.91 1.40 22.69
CA GLY A 348 0.48 0.10 22.19
C GLY A 348 1.11 -0.22 20.81
N ALA A 349 0.84 -1.41 20.31
CA ALA A 349 1.35 -1.89 19.02
C ALA A 349 1.10 -0.88 17.90
N VAL A 350 2.12 -0.60 17.08
CA VAL A 350 2.00 0.26 15.90
C VAL A 350 1.62 -0.63 14.71
N ARG A 351 0.39 -0.46 14.25
CA ARG A 351 -0.23 -1.36 13.27
C ARG A 351 -0.11 -0.87 11.83
N GLY A 352 -0.03 0.43 11.63
CA GLY A 352 0.07 1.03 10.30
C GLY A 352 0.94 2.27 10.33
N ILE A 353 1.73 2.47 9.30
CA ILE A 353 2.48 3.69 9.03
C ILE A 353 2.28 4.11 7.57
N ALA A 354 2.36 5.41 7.33
CA ALA A 354 2.32 5.97 5.98
C ALA A 354 3.23 7.19 5.91
N LEU A 355 3.97 7.33 4.81
CA LEU A 355 4.75 8.53 4.51
C LEU A 355 3.91 9.54 3.73
N SER A 356 4.14 10.82 3.97
CA SER A 356 3.65 11.88 3.08
C SER A 356 4.24 11.74 1.68
N PRO A 357 3.59 12.28 0.64
CA PRO A 357 4.08 12.18 -0.74
C PRO A 357 5.50 12.72 -0.93
N ASP A 358 5.89 13.73 -0.16
CA ASP A 358 7.24 14.30 -0.14
C ASP A 358 8.26 13.50 0.70
N GLY A 359 7.80 12.48 1.45
CA GLY A 359 8.64 11.64 2.30
C GLY A 359 9.14 12.32 3.57
N LEU A 360 8.68 13.54 3.91
CA LEU A 360 9.18 14.32 5.03
C LEU A 360 8.36 14.15 6.32
N ARG A 361 7.14 13.64 6.23
CA ARG A 361 6.28 13.37 7.38
C ARG A 361 5.85 11.92 7.42
N LEU A 362 5.75 11.39 8.62
CA LEU A 362 5.26 10.03 8.87
C LEU A 362 3.97 10.11 9.68
N ALA A 363 2.95 9.39 9.27
CA ALA A 363 1.77 9.12 10.09
C ALA A 363 1.85 7.69 10.63
N SER A 364 1.45 7.49 11.88
CA SER A 364 1.41 6.17 12.53
C SER A 364 0.08 5.92 13.21
N ALA A 365 -0.45 4.70 13.06
CA ALA A 365 -1.69 4.24 13.67
C ALA A 365 -1.40 3.14 14.70
N SER A 366 -2.01 3.24 15.88
CA SER A 366 -1.67 2.36 16.99
C SER A 366 -2.91 1.76 17.67
N TRP A 367 -2.64 0.63 18.32
CA TRP A 367 -3.58 -0.03 19.23
C TRP A 367 -3.90 0.83 20.47
N ASP A 368 -3.10 1.87 20.75
CA ASP A 368 -3.37 2.87 21.79
C ASP A 368 -4.52 3.84 21.44
N ARG A 369 -5.23 3.62 20.33
CA ARG A 369 -6.38 4.39 19.82
C ARG A 369 -6.03 5.76 19.26
N THR A 370 -4.74 6.01 19.00
CA THR A 370 -4.27 7.28 18.44
C THR A 370 -3.67 7.10 17.06
N VAL A 371 -3.71 8.17 16.29
CA VAL A 371 -2.87 8.38 15.12
C VAL A 371 -1.93 9.52 15.47
N LYS A 372 -0.65 9.38 15.14
CA LYS A 372 0.35 10.41 15.40
C LYS A 372 1.02 10.84 14.11
N LEU A 373 1.42 12.10 14.07
CA LEU A 373 2.15 12.71 12.98
C LEU A 373 3.56 13.06 13.45
N TRP A 374 4.55 12.74 12.66
CA TRP A 374 5.97 12.89 12.95
C TRP A 374 6.68 13.65 11.84
N ASP A 375 7.76 14.33 12.20
CA ASP A 375 8.66 15.07 11.32
C ASP A 375 10.09 14.62 11.56
N GLY A 376 10.89 14.46 10.49
CA GLY A 376 12.30 14.09 10.56
C GLY A 376 13.26 15.28 10.63
N GLY A 377 12.76 16.51 10.45
CA GLY A 377 13.60 17.70 10.38
C GLY A 377 14.27 18.07 11.72
N VAL A 378 15.35 18.82 11.60
CA VAL A 378 16.04 19.43 12.76
C VAL A 378 15.10 20.46 13.39
N GLU A 379 15.06 20.52 14.72
CA GLU A 379 14.45 21.67 15.40
C GLU A 379 15.08 22.96 14.89
N PRO A 380 14.30 24.00 14.53
CA PRO A 380 14.91 25.30 14.35
C PRO A 380 15.67 25.62 15.63
N ALA A 381 16.96 25.93 15.51
CA ALA A 381 17.75 26.38 16.64
C ALA A 381 17.01 27.56 17.31
N GLU A 382 16.72 27.41 18.61
CA GLU A 382 16.14 28.49 19.43
C GLU A 382 17.02 29.73 19.43
#